data_cfba489c7882f6b31b9ac59a07651e1c
#
_entry.id   cfba489c7882f6b31b9ac59a07651e1c
#
_cell.length_a   1.000
_cell.length_b   1.000
_cell.length_c   1.000
_cell.angle_alpha   90.00
_cell.angle_beta   90.00
_cell.angle_gamma   90.00
#
_symmetry.space_group_name_H-M   'P 1'
#
loop_
_entity.id
_entity.type
_entity.pdbx_description
1 polymer ?
#
loop_
_entity_poly.entity_id
_entity_poly.type
_entity_poly.pdbx_seq_one_letter_code
_entity_poly.pdbx_strand_id
1 'polypeptide(L)'
;MFIKLIILFFVFLFHINQAYSKTYISQVGPSLSYPWGVSKIDNENVLVTEKEGKLKTINIVTGKTTTIKNTPKVLYMSQGGLLDVFVENRNNDIYVFMCYSKPEGIFSSNTVLHKSILKNNALVDDEIIFSTKRPLNESIHFGCRIAISQDYIFLSLGDRGNRNNSQDIKNYEGSVVRINFSGKKITKNQFNT
;
A
#
# COMPACT_ATOMS: atom_id res chain seq x y z
N MET A 1 -39.05 34.26 40.84
CA MET A 1 -39.61 33.63 39.65
C MET A 1 -38.62 33.59 38.47
N PHE A 2 -37.86 34.64 38.22
CA PHE A 2 -36.89 34.73 37.12
C PHE A 2 -35.68 33.72 37.21
N ILE A 3 -35.14 33.49 38.40
CA ILE A 3 -33.98 32.59 38.59
C ILE A 3 -34.32 31.16 38.27
N LYS A 4 -35.53 30.67 38.64
CA LYS A 4 -35.97 29.32 38.28
C LYS A 4 -36.14 29.12 36.77
N LEU A 5 -36.55 30.16 36.05
CA LEU A 5 -36.69 30.09 34.57
C LEU A 5 -35.36 30.04 33.84
N ILE A 6 -34.34 30.76 34.36
CA ILE A 6 -32.97 30.74 33.81
C ILE A 6 -32.30 29.36 34.02
N ILE A 7 -32.49 28.72 35.18
CA ILE A 7 -31.96 27.39 35.44
C ILE A 7 -32.63 26.34 34.52
N LEU A 8 -33.94 26.43 34.30
CA LEU A 8 -34.64 25.53 33.38
C LEU A 8 -34.15 25.69 31.95
N PHE A 9 -33.85 26.91 31.49
CA PHE A 9 -33.31 27.19 30.16
C PHE A 9 -31.89 26.65 30.00
N PHE A 10 -31.04 26.77 31.01
CA PHE A 10 -29.70 26.19 31.00
C PHE A 10 -29.71 24.67 31.00
N VAL A 11 -30.61 23.99 31.76
CA VAL A 11 -30.77 22.54 31.75
C VAL A 11 -31.27 22.06 30.38
N PHE A 12 -32.10 22.82 29.68
CA PHE A 12 -32.59 22.48 28.34
C PHE A 12 -31.47 22.59 27.27
N LEU A 13 -30.53 23.55 27.42
CA LEU A 13 -29.37 23.69 26.53
C LEU A 13 -28.35 22.56 26.66
N PHE A 14 -28.26 21.89 27.82
CA PHE A 14 -27.36 20.76 28.03
C PHE A 14 -27.90 19.42 27.47
N HIS A 15 -29.16 19.35 27.05
CA HIS A 15 -29.75 18.14 26.43
C HIS A 15 -29.69 18.17 24.88
N ILE A 16 -29.02 19.13 24.28
CA ILE A 16 -28.95 19.25 22.84
C ILE A 16 -27.66 18.57 22.36
N ASN A 17 -27.87 17.46 21.64
CA ASN A 17 -26.94 16.83 20.71
C ASN A 17 -25.86 15.92 21.29
N GLN A 18 -26.25 14.77 21.82
CA GLN A 18 -25.47 13.57 21.56
C GLN A 18 -25.76 13.12 20.13
N ALA A 19 -24.99 13.61 19.15
CA ALA A 19 -25.00 13.07 17.82
C ALA A 19 -24.34 11.67 17.84
N TYR A 20 -25.13 10.63 17.94
CA TYR A 20 -24.63 9.27 17.79
C TYR A 20 -24.34 9.03 16.31
N SER A 21 -23.07 9.06 15.93
CA SER A 21 -22.65 8.54 14.63
C SER A 21 -22.78 7.01 14.63
N LYS A 22 -23.71 6.51 13.85
CA LYS A 22 -23.89 5.06 13.68
C LYS A 22 -22.98 4.61 12.54
N THR A 23 -21.92 3.88 12.87
CA THR A 23 -21.05 3.26 11.87
C THR A 23 -21.68 1.93 11.42
N TYR A 24 -21.88 1.77 10.12
CA TYR A 24 -22.30 0.54 9.51
C TYR A 24 -21.11 -0.16 8.89
N ILE A 25 -20.95 -1.46 9.18
CA ILE A 25 -19.92 -2.30 8.59
C ILE A 25 -20.63 -3.36 7.77
N SER A 26 -20.25 -3.51 6.51
CA SER A 26 -20.73 -4.55 5.62
C SER A 26 -19.58 -5.25 4.92
N GLN A 27 -19.72 -6.56 4.71
CA GLN A 27 -18.76 -7.30 3.89
C GLN A 27 -19.03 -7.05 2.41
N VAL A 28 -17.97 -6.81 1.64
CA VAL A 28 -18.02 -6.65 0.18
C VAL A 28 -17.19 -7.76 -0.47
N GLY A 29 -17.84 -8.55 -1.34
CA GLY A 29 -17.21 -9.65 -2.05
C GLY A 29 -16.92 -10.89 -1.22
N PRO A 30 -16.21 -11.86 -1.81
CA PRO A 30 -15.85 -13.12 -1.14
C PRO A 30 -14.69 -12.91 -0.16
N SER A 31 -14.46 -13.92 0.69
CA SER A 31 -13.26 -13.97 1.53
C SER A 31 -12.00 -14.02 0.68
N LEU A 32 -10.97 -13.32 1.13
CA LEU A 32 -9.65 -13.23 0.50
C LEU A 32 -8.62 -14.02 1.30
N SER A 33 -7.58 -14.50 0.61
CA SER A 33 -6.46 -15.22 1.23
C SER A 33 -5.35 -14.25 1.61
N TYR A 34 -5.18 -14.00 2.90
CA TYR A 34 -4.15 -13.09 3.43
C TYR A 34 -4.06 -11.75 2.69
N PRO A 35 -5.16 -10.96 2.61
CA PRO A 35 -5.15 -9.66 1.95
C PRO A 35 -4.19 -8.71 2.67
N TRP A 36 -3.48 -7.88 1.91
CA TRP A 36 -2.49 -6.97 2.48
C TRP A 36 -2.72 -5.50 2.09
N GLY A 37 -2.60 -5.19 0.81
CA GLY A 37 -2.75 -3.86 0.26
C GLY A 37 -4.08 -3.68 -0.46
N VAL A 38 -4.62 -2.47 -0.41
CA VAL A 38 -5.80 -2.06 -1.18
C VAL A 38 -5.58 -0.69 -1.78
N SER A 39 -5.96 -0.53 -3.05
CA SER A 39 -5.91 0.75 -3.74
C SER A 39 -7.16 0.96 -4.59
N LYS A 40 -7.63 2.19 -4.64
CA LYS A 40 -8.78 2.57 -5.46
C LYS A 40 -8.38 2.62 -6.93
N ILE A 41 -9.16 1.99 -7.81
CA ILE A 41 -9.03 2.13 -9.27
C ILE A 41 -9.95 3.27 -9.75
N ASP A 42 -11.20 3.20 -9.35
CA ASP A 42 -12.25 4.17 -9.67
C ASP A 42 -13.30 4.22 -8.53
N ASN A 43 -14.47 4.81 -8.77
CA ASN A 43 -15.50 4.96 -7.73
C ASN A 43 -16.16 3.63 -7.32
N GLU A 44 -16.07 2.60 -8.14
CA GLU A 44 -16.72 1.31 -7.90
C GLU A 44 -15.73 0.16 -7.72
N ASN A 45 -14.47 0.33 -8.12
CA ASN A 45 -13.51 -0.76 -8.16
C ASN A 45 -12.27 -0.46 -7.33
N VAL A 46 -11.84 -1.46 -6.56
CA VAL A 46 -10.58 -1.47 -5.84
C VAL A 46 -9.70 -2.61 -6.30
N LEU A 47 -8.39 -2.42 -6.19
CA LEU A 47 -7.36 -3.44 -6.42
C LEU A 47 -6.86 -3.91 -5.08
N VAL A 48 -6.79 -5.24 -4.87
CA VAL A 48 -6.39 -5.85 -3.60
C VAL A 48 -5.30 -6.89 -3.84
N THR A 49 -4.25 -6.85 -3.03
CA THR A 49 -3.19 -7.87 -3.03
C THR A 49 -3.53 -9.00 -2.05
N GLU A 50 -3.21 -10.23 -2.45
CA GLU A 50 -3.08 -11.36 -1.54
C GLU A 50 -1.60 -11.74 -1.44
N LYS A 51 -1.11 -11.95 -0.22
CA LYS A 51 0.34 -12.15 0.05
C LYS A 51 1.00 -13.24 -0.77
N GLU A 52 0.28 -14.28 -1.16
CA GLU A 52 0.78 -15.38 -1.98
C GLU A 52 1.07 -15.01 -3.45
N GLY A 53 0.82 -13.75 -3.85
CA GLY A 53 1.14 -13.22 -5.17
C GLY A 53 -0.05 -12.99 -6.07
N LYS A 54 -1.29 -13.12 -5.57
CA LYS A 54 -2.49 -12.80 -6.35
C LYS A 54 -2.85 -11.33 -6.23
N LEU A 55 -3.31 -10.77 -7.33
CA LEU A 55 -3.88 -9.44 -7.42
C LEU A 55 -5.32 -9.56 -7.91
N LYS A 56 -6.26 -8.89 -7.26
CA LYS A 56 -7.68 -8.97 -7.56
C LYS A 56 -8.31 -7.60 -7.66
N THR A 57 -9.18 -7.40 -8.66
CA THR A 57 -10.14 -6.31 -8.62
C THR A 57 -11.41 -6.75 -7.91
N ILE A 58 -11.99 -5.85 -7.12
CA ILE A 58 -13.28 -6.06 -6.45
C ILE A 58 -14.16 -4.85 -6.78
N ASN A 59 -15.33 -5.11 -7.36
CA ASN A 59 -16.35 -4.08 -7.48
C ASN A 59 -17.05 -3.95 -6.12
N ILE A 60 -16.95 -2.77 -5.50
CA ILE A 60 -17.43 -2.53 -4.13
C ILE A 60 -18.96 -2.43 -4.04
N VAL A 61 -19.65 -2.27 -5.17
CA VAL A 61 -21.12 -2.21 -5.25
C VAL A 61 -21.71 -3.62 -5.38
N THR A 62 -21.14 -4.43 -6.29
CA THR A 62 -21.69 -5.75 -6.63
C THR A 62 -20.99 -6.91 -5.92
N GLY A 63 -19.81 -6.70 -5.34
CA GLY A 63 -18.96 -7.76 -4.79
C GLY A 63 -18.25 -8.62 -5.84
N LYS A 64 -18.44 -8.34 -7.14
CA LYS A 64 -17.80 -9.10 -8.22
C LYS A 64 -16.29 -8.97 -8.13
N THR A 65 -15.60 -10.13 -8.13
CA THR A 65 -14.14 -10.21 -8.01
C THR A 65 -13.55 -10.81 -9.28
N THR A 66 -12.44 -10.22 -9.76
CA THR A 66 -11.70 -10.73 -10.93
C THR A 66 -10.21 -10.82 -10.58
N THR A 67 -9.58 -11.96 -10.86
CA THR A 67 -8.14 -12.13 -10.69
C THR A 67 -7.40 -11.49 -11.87
N ILE A 68 -6.38 -10.70 -11.56
CA ILE A 68 -5.51 -10.05 -12.55
C ILE A 68 -4.43 -11.04 -12.97
N LYS A 69 -4.18 -11.09 -14.28
CA LYS A 69 -3.14 -11.94 -14.88
C LYS A 69 -1.78 -11.26 -14.85
N ASN A 70 -0.72 -12.04 -15.05
CA ASN A 70 0.67 -11.59 -15.19
C ASN A 70 1.22 -10.91 -13.91
N THR A 71 0.75 -11.32 -12.73
CA THR A 71 1.32 -10.85 -11.47
C THR A 71 2.74 -11.38 -11.28
N PRO A 72 3.64 -10.62 -10.64
CA PRO A 72 5.02 -11.05 -10.44
C PRO A 72 5.11 -12.26 -9.51
N LYS A 73 6.15 -13.08 -9.69
CA LYS A 73 6.50 -14.13 -8.73
C LYS A 73 7.02 -13.50 -7.45
N VAL A 74 6.50 -13.96 -6.31
CA VAL A 74 6.88 -13.46 -4.99
C VAL A 74 7.45 -14.59 -4.12
N LEU A 75 8.30 -14.24 -3.17
CA LEU A 75 8.70 -15.15 -2.09
C LEU A 75 7.69 -15.00 -0.95
N TYR A 76 6.66 -15.87 -0.96
CA TYR A 76 5.66 -15.91 0.11
C TYR A 76 6.21 -16.71 1.29
N MET A 77 6.78 -16.02 2.26
CA MET A 77 7.33 -16.60 3.46
C MET A 77 7.23 -15.63 4.64
N SER A 78 6.66 -16.04 5.76
CA SER A 78 6.45 -15.23 6.97
C SER A 78 5.74 -13.90 6.67
N GLN A 79 6.40 -12.75 6.83
CA GLN A 79 5.85 -11.44 6.49
C GLN A 79 6.02 -11.05 5.02
N GLY A 80 6.79 -11.81 4.24
CA GLY A 80 7.00 -11.57 2.81
C GLY A 80 5.84 -12.03 1.93
N GLY A 81 5.86 -11.62 0.67
CA GLY A 81 4.86 -11.91 -0.35
C GLY A 81 4.57 -10.69 -1.21
N LEU A 82 3.41 -10.68 -1.88
CA LEU A 82 2.87 -9.48 -2.52
C LEU A 82 2.25 -8.61 -1.44
N LEU A 83 2.83 -7.43 -1.23
CA LEU A 83 2.49 -6.59 -0.09
C LEU A 83 1.63 -5.41 -0.54
N ASP A 84 2.17 -4.22 -0.61
CA ASP A 84 1.37 -3.04 -0.92
C ASP A 84 1.11 -2.88 -2.42
N VAL A 85 0.02 -2.20 -2.73
CA VAL A 85 -0.36 -1.79 -4.08
C VAL A 85 -0.84 -0.35 -4.07
N PHE A 86 -0.46 0.41 -5.09
CA PHE A 86 -0.94 1.76 -5.33
C PHE A 86 -1.32 1.91 -6.80
N VAL A 87 -2.50 2.47 -7.05
CA VAL A 87 -3.02 2.76 -8.40
C VAL A 87 -2.92 4.25 -8.65
N GLU A 88 -2.33 4.62 -9.78
CA GLU A 88 -2.26 6.00 -10.27
C GLU A 88 -2.83 6.08 -11.68
N ASN A 89 -3.89 6.86 -11.85
CA ASN A 89 -4.49 7.13 -13.16
C ASN A 89 -3.80 8.35 -13.77
N ARG A 90 -3.05 8.12 -14.85
CA ARG A 90 -2.29 9.18 -15.54
C ARG A 90 -2.26 8.94 -17.05
N ASN A 91 -2.51 9.98 -17.84
CA ASN A 91 -2.45 9.94 -19.32
C ASN A 91 -3.29 8.82 -19.97
N ASN A 92 -4.49 8.56 -19.44
CA ASN A 92 -5.41 7.48 -19.84
C ASN A 92 -4.91 6.06 -19.56
N ASP A 93 -3.79 5.89 -18.89
CA ASP A 93 -3.31 4.59 -18.40
C ASP A 93 -3.59 4.44 -16.90
N ILE A 94 -3.83 3.20 -16.49
CA ILE A 94 -3.98 2.80 -15.09
C ILE A 94 -2.66 2.19 -14.65
N TYR A 95 -1.79 3.00 -14.06
CA TYR A 95 -0.52 2.51 -13.51
C TYR A 95 -0.76 1.77 -12.20
N VAL A 96 -0.12 0.62 -12.04
CA VAL A 96 -0.14 -0.21 -10.85
C VAL A 96 1.27 -0.33 -10.30
N PHE A 97 1.48 0.21 -9.12
CA PHE A 97 2.73 0.07 -8.37
C PHE A 97 2.54 -1.01 -7.32
N MET A 98 3.47 -1.97 -7.25
CA MET A 98 3.42 -3.08 -6.31
C MET A 98 4.75 -3.18 -5.57
N CYS A 99 4.69 -3.32 -4.25
CA CYS A 99 5.86 -3.67 -3.46
C CYS A 99 5.75 -5.10 -2.98
N TYR A 100 6.83 -5.88 -3.15
CA TYR A 100 6.85 -7.29 -2.78
C TYR A 100 8.27 -7.81 -2.49
N SER A 101 8.33 -8.99 -1.88
CA SER A 101 9.57 -9.77 -1.72
C SER A 101 9.84 -10.57 -3.00
N LYS A 102 10.77 -10.05 -3.84
CA LYS A 102 11.22 -10.73 -5.06
C LYS A 102 12.17 -11.87 -4.70
N PRO A 103 11.90 -13.11 -5.13
CA PRO A 103 12.81 -14.23 -4.85
C PRO A 103 14.16 -14.05 -5.55
N GLU A 104 15.25 -14.24 -4.81
CA GLU A 104 16.65 -14.26 -5.31
C GLU A 104 17.35 -15.56 -4.95
N GLY A 105 16.61 -16.50 -4.38
CA GLY A 105 17.01 -17.84 -3.97
C GLY A 105 15.86 -18.54 -3.27
N ILE A 106 16.14 -19.69 -2.63
CA ILE A 106 15.09 -20.48 -1.96
C ILE A 106 14.51 -19.72 -0.77
N PHE A 107 15.35 -19.03 0.01
CA PHE A 107 14.95 -18.32 1.24
C PHE A 107 15.33 -16.84 1.23
N SER A 108 15.95 -16.34 0.16
CA SER A 108 16.40 -14.96 0.09
C SER A 108 15.55 -14.12 -0.86
N SER A 109 15.36 -12.85 -0.51
CA SER A 109 14.57 -11.91 -1.31
C SER A 109 15.12 -10.49 -1.24
N ASN A 110 14.94 -9.76 -2.34
CA ASN A 110 14.98 -8.31 -2.36
C ASN A 110 13.58 -7.74 -2.12
N THR A 111 13.50 -6.59 -1.44
CA THR A 111 12.30 -5.76 -1.48
C THR A 111 12.35 -4.91 -2.73
N VAL A 112 11.32 -5.00 -3.56
CA VAL A 112 11.26 -4.29 -4.85
C VAL A 112 10.01 -3.46 -4.98
N LEU A 113 10.10 -2.40 -5.77
CA LEU A 113 8.95 -1.66 -6.29
C LEU A 113 8.83 -1.92 -7.79
N HIS A 114 7.70 -2.44 -8.18
CA HIS A 114 7.33 -2.81 -9.53
C HIS A 114 6.28 -1.82 -10.06
N LYS A 115 6.41 -1.42 -11.31
CA LYS A 115 5.45 -0.60 -12.05
C LYS A 115 4.93 -1.39 -13.24
N SER A 116 3.63 -1.38 -13.45
CA SER A 116 2.94 -1.98 -14.59
C SER A 116 1.78 -1.12 -15.03
N ILE A 117 1.17 -1.45 -16.16
CA ILE A 117 -0.11 -0.89 -16.61
C ILE A 117 -1.18 -1.98 -16.54
N LEU A 118 -2.35 -1.65 -15.98
CA LEU A 118 -3.50 -2.55 -15.94
C LEU A 118 -4.32 -2.39 -17.22
N LYS A 119 -4.37 -3.45 -18.05
CA LYS A 119 -5.19 -3.52 -19.28
C LYS A 119 -5.89 -4.86 -19.36
N ASN A 120 -7.21 -4.88 -19.63
CA ASN A 120 -7.98 -6.10 -19.85
C ASN A 120 -7.78 -7.20 -18.79
N ASN A 121 -7.77 -6.81 -17.49
CA ASN A 121 -7.53 -7.70 -16.35
C ASN A 121 -6.15 -8.40 -16.38
N ALA A 122 -5.15 -7.77 -16.96
CA ALA A 122 -3.77 -8.23 -16.98
C ALA A 122 -2.82 -7.06 -16.74
N LEU A 123 -1.67 -7.34 -16.12
CA LEU A 123 -0.56 -6.41 -16.05
C LEU A 123 0.26 -6.52 -17.34
N VAL A 124 0.65 -5.36 -17.87
CA VAL A 124 1.50 -5.20 -19.04
C VAL A 124 2.55 -4.12 -18.76
N ASP A 125 3.57 -4.04 -19.60
CA ASP A 125 4.66 -3.06 -19.50
C ASP A 125 5.35 -3.10 -18.12
N ASP A 126 5.73 -4.30 -17.71
CA ASP A 126 6.28 -4.61 -16.40
C ASP A 126 7.72 -4.09 -16.24
N GLU A 127 7.96 -3.30 -15.19
CA GLU A 127 9.27 -2.74 -14.88
C GLU A 127 9.53 -2.75 -13.36
N ILE A 128 10.69 -3.26 -12.93
CA ILE A 128 11.18 -3.06 -11.57
C ILE A 128 11.89 -1.71 -11.51
N ILE A 129 11.25 -0.72 -10.88
CA ILE A 129 11.78 0.65 -10.79
C ILE A 129 12.63 0.90 -9.54
N PHE A 130 12.62 -0.02 -8.58
CA PHE A 130 13.49 -0.01 -7.42
C PHE A 130 13.72 -1.43 -6.90
N SER A 131 14.93 -1.69 -6.40
CA SER A 131 15.29 -2.91 -5.67
C SER A 131 16.29 -2.58 -4.56
N THR A 132 16.16 -3.25 -3.42
CA THR A 132 17.21 -3.23 -2.39
C THR A 132 18.53 -3.78 -2.97
N LYS A 133 19.68 -3.31 -2.42
CA LYS A 133 21.01 -3.58 -3.03
C LYS A 133 21.42 -5.05 -2.96
N ARG A 134 20.95 -5.75 -1.95
CA ARG A 134 21.33 -7.16 -1.71
C ARG A 134 20.14 -7.98 -1.25
N PRO A 135 20.03 -9.24 -1.63
CA PRO A 135 19.01 -10.13 -1.09
C PRO A 135 19.32 -10.48 0.38
N LEU A 136 18.26 -10.60 1.16
CA LEU A 136 18.32 -10.96 2.57
C LEU A 136 17.48 -12.21 2.83
N ASN A 137 17.93 -13.04 3.77
CA ASN A 137 17.23 -14.26 4.18
C ASN A 137 16.15 -14.00 5.22
N GLU A 138 16.24 -12.87 5.91
CA GLU A 138 15.24 -12.46 6.90
C GLU A 138 13.90 -12.20 6.23
N SER A 139 12.87 -12.90 6.70
CA SER A 139 11.50 -12.85 6.14
C SER A 139 10.54 -11.98 6.95
N ILE A 140 11.08 -11.00 7.67
CA ILE A 140 10.34 -10.06 8.54
C ILE A 140 10.67 -8.61 8.17
N HIS A 141 9.87 -7.69 8.67
CA HIS A 141 10.07 -6.24 8.62
C HIS A 141 10.37 -5.71 7.21
N PHE A 142 9.50 -5.98 6.25
CA PHE A 142 9.67 -5.50 4.86
C PHE A 142 9.35 -4.02 4.71
N GLY A 143 8.42 -3.46 5.51
CA GLY A 143 7.85 -2.14 5.29
C GLY A 143 6.86 -2.15 4.13
N CYS A 144 7.29 -1.69 2.96
CA CYS A 144 6.55 -1.78 1.69
C CYS A 144 5.32 -0.85 1.55
N ARG A 145 5.15 0.20 2.35
CA ARG A 145 4.09 1.18 2.07
C ARG A 145 4.49 2.09 0.92
N ILE A 146 3.58 2.21 -0.06
CA ILE A 146 3.72 3.09 -1.23
C ILE A 146 2.87 4.33 -1.02
N ALA A 147 3.44 5.50 -1.30
CA ALA A 147 2.70 6.76 -1.42
C ALA A 147 3.22 7.52 -2.65
N ILE A 148 2.31 8.16 -3.39
CA ILE A 148 2.68 8.96 -4.57
C ILE A 148 2.24 10.40 -4.32
N SER A 149 3.12 11.35 -4.62
CA SER A 149 2.84 12.77 -4.58
C SER A 149 3.52 13.44 -5.77
N GLN A 150 2.72 14.04 -6.64
CA GLN A 150 3.17 14.64 -7.91
C GLN A 150 3.96 13.62 -8.76
N ASP A 151 5.24 13.86 -9.00
CA ASP A 151 6.12 12.99 -9.79
C ASP A 151 7.03 12.12 -8.93
N TYR A 152 6.78 12.04 -7.63
CA TYR A 152 7.58 11.27 -6.69
C TYR A 152 6.80 10.11 -6.09
N ILE A 153 7.49 8.99 -5.96
CA ILE A 153 7.04 7.80 -5.27
C ILE A 153 7.88 7.67 -3.99
N PHE A 154 7.20 7.50 -2.86
CA PHE A 154 7.81 7.22 -1.57
C PHE A 154 7.54 5.76 -1.22
N LEU A 155 8.58 5.02 -0.89
CA LEU A 155 8.51 3.64 -0.47
C LEU A 155 9.15 3.46 0.90
N SER A 156 8.38 2.99 1.89
CA SER A 156 8.94 2.64 3.18
C SER A 156 9.58 1.26 3.13
N LEU A 157 10.74 1.13 3.76
CA LEU A 157 11.51 -0.10 3.88
C LEU A 157 11.75 -0.42 5.34
N GLY A 158 11.51 -1.64 5.75
CA GLY A 158 11.80 -2.13 7.09
C GLY A 158 13.28 -2.49 7.26
N ASP A 159 13.69 -2.66 8.51
CA ASP A 159 15.07 -2.98 8.90
C ASP A 159 15.44 -4.45 8.68
N ARG A 160 14.49 -5.28 8.22
CA ARG A 160 14.65 -6.72 8.00
C ARG A 160 15.21 -7.46 9.24
N GLY A 161 14.83 -6.98 10.44
CA GLY A 161 15.25 -7.54 11.72
C GLY A 161 16.63 -7.10 12.22
N ASN A 162 17.36 -6.28 11.46
CA ASN A 162 18.62 -5.72 11.90
C ASN A 162 18.50 -4.21 12.15
N ARG A 163 18.26 -3.85 13.41
CA ARG A 163 18.04 -2.46 13.84
C ARG A 163 19.19 -1.50 13.50
N ASN A 164 20.43 -2.01 13.47
CA ASN A 164 21.60 -1.20 13.16
C ASN A 164 21.57 -0.68 11.72
N ASN A 165 20.93 -1.41 10.79
CA ASN A 165 20.78 -0.99 9.41
C ASN A 165 19.99 0.32 9.28
N SER A 166 19.03 0.58 10.17
CA SER A 166 18.18 1.78 10.12
C SER A 166 18.92 3.08 10.36
N GLN A 167 20.12 3.02 10.91
CA GLN A 167 21.01 4.19 11.16
C GLN A 167 22.15 4.30 10.13
N ASP A 168 22.29 3.31 9.23
CA ASP A 168 23.32 3.32 8.21
C ASP A 168 22.79 3.91 6.90
N ILE A 169 23.17 5.15 6.60
CA ILE A 169 22.76 5.89 5.39
C ILE A 169 23.25 5.26 4.07
N LYS A 170 24.15 4.26 4.13
CA LYS A 170 24.68 3.57 2.94
C LYS A 170 23.78 2.43 2.46
N ASN A 171 22.78 2.05 3.22
CA ASN A 171 21.79 1.04 2.85
C ASN A 171 20.37 1.64 2.83
N TYR A 172 19.37 0.82 2.49
CA TYR A 172 17.98 1.25 2.37
C TYR A 172 17.09 0.73 3.52
N GLU A 173 17.58 -0.22 4.31
CA GLU A 173 16.83 -0.89 5.36
C GLU A 173 16.46 0.11 6.47
N GLY A 174 15.20 0.09 6.90
CA GLY A 174 14.67 0.99 7.93
C GLY A 174 14.49 2.45 7.47
N SER A 175 14.36 2.69 6.17
CA SER A 175 14.26 4.05 5.62
C SER A 175 13.01 4.26 4.76
N VAL A 176 12.79 5.50 4.33
CA VAL A 176 11.86 5.85 3.26
C VAL A 176 12.65 6.34 2.07
N VAL A 177 12.57 5.61 0.96
CA VAL A 177 13.21 6.03 -0.30
C VAL A 177 12.27 6.89 -1.11
N ARG A 178 12.82 7.90 -1.79
CA ARG A 178 12.12 8.74 -2.76
C ARG A 178 12.64 8.46 -4.16
N ILE A 179 11.73 8.13 -5.08
CA ILE A 179 12.01 7.74 -6.45
C ILE A 179 11.17 8.64 -7.35
N ASN A 180 11.63 9.00 -8.55
CA ASN A 180 10.73 9.65 -9.50
C ASN A 180 9.81 8.62 -10.17
N PHE A 181 8.74 9.09 -10.80
CA PHE A 181 7.73 8.24 -11.45
C PHE A 181 8.30 7.30 -12.52
N SER A 182 9.42 7.66 -13.14
CA SER A 182 10.14 6.85 -14.13
C SER A 182 11.20 5.92 -13.54
N GLY A 183 11.29 5.80 -12.21
CA GLY A 183 12.30 4.97 -11.55
C GLY A 183 13.72 5.56 -11.53
N LYS A 184 13.94 6.74 -12.13
CA LYS A 184 15.27 7.36 -12.17
C LYS A 184 15.66 7.92 -10.82
N LYS A 185 16.95 7.82 -10.50
CA LYS A 185 17.54 8.42 -9.29
C LYS A 185 17.30 9.93 -9.26
N ILE A 186 16.90 10.44 -8.10
CA ILE A 186 16.71 11.88 -7.89
C ILE A 186 18.06 12.48 -7.45
N THR A 187 18.60 13.37 -8.27
CA THR A 187 19.92 14.00 -8.05
C THR A 187 19.96 15.01 -6.89
N LYS A 188 18.78 15.43 -6.39
CA LYS A 188 18.66 16.41 -5.29
C LYS A 188 18.12 15.76 -3.99
N ASN A 189 18.53 14.56 -3.66
CA ASN A 189 18.28 13.99 -2.33
C ASN A 189 19.27 14.54 -1.31
N GLN A 190 18.80 14.77 -0.08
CA GLN A 190 19.60 15.34 1.00
C GLN A 190 20.84 14.49 1.35
N PHE A 191 20.82 13.20 1.01
CA PHE A 191 21.90 12.24 1.23
C PHE A 191 22.31 11.65 -0.13
N ASN A 192 22.91 12.49 -1.00
CA ASN A 192 23.58 12.01 -2.21
C ASN A 192 24.94 11.42 -1.81
N THR A 193 25.03 10.11 -1.71
CA THR A 193 26.30 9.35 -1.71
C THR A 193 26.38 8.54 -2.99
#